data_b2551fb3aa09027586ce3ff733d3a310
#
_entry.id   b2551fb3aa09027586ce3ff733d3a310
#
_cell.length_a   1.000
_cell.length_b   1.000
_cell.length_c   1.000
_cell.angle_alpha   90.00
_cell.angle_beta   90.00
_cell.angle_gamma   90.00
#
_symmetry.space_group_name_H-M   'P 1'
#
loop_
_entity.id
_entity.type
_entity.pdbx_description
1 polymer ?
#
loop_
_entity_poly.entity_id
_entity_poly.type
_entity_poly.pdbx_seq_one_letter_code
_entity_poly.pdbx_strand_id
1 'polypeptide(L)'
;MPTSLTELFSPACHLCPRRCGAARDEGAHGVCGANDTLKVARAALHMWEEPPISGEAGSGTIFFSGCSLKCVYCQNHEISTGNFGLEISPERLVEIMLELQDQGANNINLVTATHYAHLLPAAIAAARARGLVIPIVYNTSGYERASAVAALGDLVDVWLTDFKYSDAGLAQSLSHIKDYPRVAVSGLAQMAREIERRGGELVDDDGLMKRGMIVRHLVLPGHADDSCRVLDLVWQTVGDVPISVMNQYTPNALMREQGGDLARAVTREEYERVLDHADDLGFTTMFWQEGGAVDEGFTPAFDTTGVLTSAK
;
A
#
# COMPACT_ATOMS: atom_id res chain seq x y z
N MET A 1 -12.20 -16.37 18.37
CA MET A 1 -12.58 -14.96 18.18
C MET A 1 -11.47 -14.30 17.37
N PRO A 2 -11.77 -13.41 16.45
CA PRO A 2 -10.69 -12.66 15.77
C PRO A 2 -9.93 -11.86 16.82
N THR A 3 -8.60 -11.92 16.78
CA THR A 3 -7.69 -11.13 17.63
C THR A 3 -7.91 -9.65 17.29
N SER A 4 -8.20 -8.79 18.27
CA SER A 4 -8.40 -7.36 18.01
C SER A 4 -7.06 -6.68 17.62
N LEU A 5 -7.13 -5.59 16.88
CA LEU A 5 -5.91 -4.82 16.54
C LEU A 5 -5.22 -4.26 17.78
N THR A 6 -5.97 -3.89 18.81
CA THR A 6 -5.43 -3.45 20.08
C THR A 6 -4.65 -4.57 20.80
N GLU A 7 -5.16 -5.80 20.81
CA GLU A 7 -4.45 -6.97 21.35
C GLU A 7 -3.17 -7.30 20.56
N LEU A 8 -3.15 -7.00 19.25
CA LEU A 8 -1.97 -7.15 18.42
C LEU A 8 -0.93 -6.04 18.66
N PHE A 9 -1.35 -4.90 19.22
CA PHE A 9 -0.50 -3.75 19.43
C PHE A 9 0.16 -3.72 20.82
N SER A 10 -0.59 -3.90 21.88
CA SER A 10 -0.16 -3.71 23.28
C SER A 10 -0.24 -5.04 24.07
N PRO A 11 0.67 -5.29 25.04
CA PRO A 11 1.82 -4.43 25.41
C PRO A 11 3.05 -4.61 24.51
N ALA A 12 3.05 -5.61 23.65
CA ALA A 12 4.14 -5.93 22.74
C ALA A 12 3.62 -5.94 21.29
N CYS A 13 4.15 -5.06 20.43
CA CYS A 13 3.62 -4.88 19.09
C CYS A 13 3.81 -6.10 18.20
N HIS A 14 2.67 -6.64 17.73
CA HIS A 14 2.55 -7.74 16.78
C HIS A 14 1.61 -7.40 15.61
N LEU A 15 1.35 -6.12 15.33
CA LEU A 15 0.44 -5.67 14.27
C LEU A 15 0.80 -6.20 12.89
N CYS A 16 2.07 -6.13 12.52
CA CYS A 16 2.57 -6.65 11.26
C CYS A 16 3.31 -7.98 11.43
N PRO A 17 3.63 -8.71 10.35
CA PRO A 17 4.34 -9.99 10.40
C PRO A 17 5.75 -9.92 11.01
N ARG A 18 6.37 -8.73 11.09
CA ARG A 18 7.65 -8.54 11.80
C ARG A 18 7.58 -8.95 13.26
N ARG A 19 6.43 -8.78 13.94
CA ARG A 19 6.22 -9.14 15.34
C ARG A 19 7.38 -8.67 16.23
N CYS A 20 7.79 -7.42 16.07
CA CYS A 20 9.01 -6.90 16.69
C CYS A 20 8.93 -6.81 18.23
N GLY A 21 7.76 -6.89 18.83
CA GLY A 21 7.55 -6.89 20.28
C GLY A 21 7.88 -5.55 20.95
N ALA A 22 8.05 -4.46 20.21
CA ALA A 22 8.33 -3.16 20.80
C ALA A 22 7.15 -2.68 21.67
N ALA A 23 7.42 -2.13 22.83
CA ALA A 23 6.43 -1.49 23.71
C ALA A 23 6.11 -0.08 23.18
N ARG A 24 5.40 -0.06 22.03
CA ARG A 24 5.13 1.18 21.28
C ARG A 24 4.18 2.10 22.02
N ASP A 25 3.27 1.56 22.79
CA ASP A 25 2.37 2.26 23.72
C ASP A 25 3.09 2.97 24.87
N GLU A 26 4.32 2.53 25.18
CA GLU A 26 5.22 3.19 26.13
C GLU A 26 6.23 4.14 25.45
N GLY A 27 6.06 4.42 24.14
CA GLY A 27 6.91 5.33 23.37
C GLY A 27 8.10 4.68 22.65
N ALA A 28 8.32 3.37 22.79
CA ALA A 28 9.38 2.68 22.05
C ALA A 28 9.06 2.65 20.55
N HIS A 29 10.09 2.69 19.72
CA HIS A 29 9.92 2.59 18.27
C HIS A 29 10.05 1.13 17.80
N GLY A 30 9.11 0.69 16.96
CA GLY A 30 9.18 -0.59 16.30
C GLY A 30 10.20 -0.62 15.15
N VAL A 31 10.39 -1.79 14.54
CA VAL A 31 11.21 -1.94 13.31
C VAL A 31 10.73 -0.99 12.20
N CYS A 32 9.43 -0.70 12.13
CA CYS A 32 8.83 0.26 11.20
C CYS A 32 9.29 1.72 11.41
N GLY A 33 9.91 2.04 12.54
CA GLY A 33 10.29 3.40 12.92
C GLY A 33 9.20 4.19 13.63
N ALA A 34 8.04 3.58 13.91
CA ALA A 34 6.91 4.25 14.56
C ALA A 34 6.75 3.82 16.02
N ASN A 35 6.27 4.73 16.85
CA ASN A 35 5.67 4.51 18.17
C ASN A 35 4.13 4.55 18.05
N ASP A 36 3.40 4.92 19.09
CA ASP A 36 1.92 5.02 19.09
C ASP A 36 1.40 6.34 18.49
N THR A 37 2.28 7.30 18.22
CA THR A 37 1.89 8.61 17.68
C THR A 37 1.81 8.53 16.15
N LEU A 38 0.66 8.94 15.58
CA LEU A 38 0.49 9.05 14.14
C LEU A 38 1.47 10.06 13.55
N LYS A 39 2.15 9.68 12.47
CA LYS A 39 3.05 10.56 11.74
C LYS A 39 2.72 10.54 10.26
N VAL A 40 2.46 11.70 9.68
CA VAL A 40 2.02 11.88 8.30
C VAL A 40 2.98 12.82 7.58
N ALA A 41 3.38 12.44 6.37
CA ALA A 41 4.31 13.20 5.55
C ALA A 41 3.60 14.11 4.53
N ARG A 42 2.40 13.71 4.10
CA ARG A 42 1.58 14.46 3.14
C ARG A 42 0.14 13.97 3.18
N ALA A 43 -0.81 14.89 2.99
CA ALA A 43 -2.22 14.58 2.76
C ALA A 43 -2.76 15.49 1.66
N ALA A 44 -3.01 14.93 0.46
CA ALA A 44 -3.43 15.72 -0.71
C ALA A 44 -4.09 14.84 -1.77
N LEU A 45 -4.76 15.45 -2.73
CA LEU A 45 -5.21 14.74 -3.94
C LEU A 45 -4.00 14.22 -4.72
N HIS A 46 -4.09 12.97 -5.16
CA HIS A 46 -3.10 12.31 -6.00
C HIS A 46 -3.77 11.73 -7.23
N MET A 47 -3.24 12.07 -8.42
CA MET A 47 -3.91 11.79 -9.69
C MET A 47 -3.39 10.51 -10.37
N TRP A 48 -2.39 9.84 -9.77
CA TRP A 48 -1.59 8.82 -10.43
C TRP A 48 -1.69 7.42 -9.78
N GLU A 49 -2.74 7.16 -9.00
CA GLU A 49 -3.09 5.79 -8.66
C GLU A 49 -3.78 5.14 -9.86
N GLU A 50 -4.07 3.86 -9.80
CA GLU A 50 -4.78 3.14 -10.87
C GLU A 50 -6.10 3.85 -11.25
N PRO A 51 -6.50 3.81 -12.54
CA PRO A 51 -7.67 4.54 -13.04
C PRO A 51 -8.94 4.37 -12.19
N PRO A 52 -9.30 3.16 -11.69
CA PRO A 52 -10.49 3.00 -10.85
C PRO A 52 -10.36 3.63 -9.45
N ILE A 53 -9.16 4.06 -9.05
CA ILE A 53 -8.89 4.70 -7.76
C ILE A 53 -8.84 6.22 -7.92
N SER A 54 -8.02 6.73 -8.83
CA SER A 54 -7.87 8.19 -9.03
C SER A 54 -9.02 8.80 -9.80
N GLY A 55 -9.50 8.14 -10.86
CA GLY A 55 -10.43 8.78 -11.79
C GLY A 55 -9.93 10.15 -12.25
N GLU A 56 -10.86 11.07 -12.52
CA GLU A 56 -10.52 12.44 -12.91
C GLU A 56 -10.31 13.40 -11.73
N ALA A 57 -10.95 13.13 -10.58
CA ALA A 57 -10.89 14.01 -9.42
C ALA A 57 -9.71 13.72 -8.47
N GLY A 58 -9.09 12.56 -8.61
CA GLY A 58 -7.97 12.13 -7.80
C GLY A 58 -8.36 11.36 -6.55
N SER A 59 -7.38 10.66 -6.00
CA SER A 59 -7.43 9.92 -4.75
C SER A 59 -6.97 10.81 -3.59
N GLY A 60 -7.71 10.87 -2.50
CA GLY A 60 -7.34 11.59 -1.29
C GLY A 60 -6.30 10.82 -0.50
N THR A 61 -5.02 10.96 -0.87
CA THR A 61 -3.93 10.17 -0.30
C THR A 61 -3.41 10.74 1.01
N ILE A 62 -3.23 9.86 1.99
CA ILE A 62 -2.58 10.15 3.28
C ILE A 62 -1.34 9.27 3.38
N PHE A 63 -0.16 9.88 3.26
CA PHE A 63 1.13 9.19 3.32
C PHE A 63 1.63 9.11 4.76
N PHE A 64 1.58 7.92 5.34
CA PHE A 64 2.11 7.69 6.68
C PHE A 64 3.63 7.47 6.65
N SER A 65 4.31 8.02 7.67
CA SER A 65 5.75 7.87 7.84
C SER A 65 6.11 6.57 8.55
N GLY A 66 7.21 5.96 8.14
CA GLY A 66 7.63 4.64 8.60
C GLY A 66 7.15 3.51 7.70
N CYS A 67 7.82 2.37 7.74
CA CYS A 67 7.46 1.19 6.95
C CYS A 67 7.99 -0.10 7.56
N SER A 68 7.19 -1.15 7.55
CA SER A 68 7.59 -2.47 8.06
C SER A 68 8.59 -3.18 7.14
N LEU A 69 8.66 -2.85 5.84
CA LEU A 69 9.56 -3.47 4.86
C LEU A 69 10.90 -2.77 4.75
N LYS A 70 10.92 -1.45 4.56
CA LYS A 70 12.12 -0.64 4.32
C LYS A 70 12.95 -1.16 3.13
N CYS A 71 12.28 -1.37 1.98
CA CYS A 71 12.93 -1.86 0.77
C CYS A 71 14.09 -0.94 0.36
N VAL A 72 15.23 -1.51 -0.01
CA VAL A 72 16.44 -0.75 -0.38
C VAL A 72 16.25 0.14 -1.61
N TYR A 73 15.30 -0.23 -2.48
CA TYR A 73 14.96 0.52 -3.70
C TYR A 73 13.72 1.41 -3.55
N CYS A 74 13.23 1.64 -2.33
CA CYS A 74 11.98 2.36 -2.11
C CYS A 74 12.04 3.78 -2.70
N GLN A 75 11.09 4.12 -3.57
CA GLN A 75 10.96 5.49 -4.11
C GLN A 75 10.59 6.48 -3.00
N ASN A 76 9.78 6.02 -2.03
CA ASN A 76 9.36 6.80 -0.87
C ASN A 76 10.34 6.66 0.31
N HIS A 77 11.66 6.52 0.06
CA HIS A 77 12.64 6.25 1.11
C HIS A 77 12.70 7.35 2.18
N GLU A 78 12.44 8.59 1.80
CA GLU A 78 12.41 9.76 2.69
C GLU A 78 11.41 9.57 3.85
N ILE A 79 10.25 9.00 3.57
CA ILE A 79 9.23 8.75 4.59
C ILE A 79 9.31 7.33 5.17
N SER A 80 9.72 6.33 4.38
CA SER A 80 9.72 4.92 4.81
C SER A 80 10.88 4.57 5.73
N THR A 81 12.04 5.19 5.54
CA THR A 81 13.28 5.00 6.33
C THR A 81 13.78 6.29 6.94
N GLY A 82 13.69 7.41 6.24
CA GLY A 82 14.07 8.75 6.70
C GLY A 82 13.14 9.31 7.79
N ASN A 83 11.95 8.71 7.93
CA ASN A 83 10.97 9.08 8.96
C ASN A 83 10.54 10.56 8.89
N PHE A 84 10.59 11.17 7.70
CA PHE A 84 10.10 12.52 7.47
C PHE A 84 8.58 12.58 7.68
N GLY A 85 8.07 13.69 8.22
CA GLY A 85 6.64 13.94 8.43
C GLY A 85 6.38 14.61 9.78
N LEU A 86 5.12 14.96 10.03
CA LEU A 86 4.66 15.60 11.25
C LEU A 86 3.80 14.65 12.09
N GLU A 87 3.96 14.73 13.38
CA GLU A 87 3.08 14.04 14.33
C GLU A 87 1.72 14.74 14.37
N ILE A 88 0.66 13.92 14.37
CA ILE A 88 -0.72 14.39 14.42
C ILE A 88 -1.52 13.59 15.46
N SER A 89 -2.60 14.19 15.94
CA SER A 89 -3.57 13.47 16.77
C SER A 89 -4.53 12.63 15.93
N PRO A 90 -5.21 11.63 16.51
CA PRO A 90 -6.30 10.90 15.82
C PRO A 90 -7.41 11.85 15.34
N GLU A 91 -7.72 12.90 16.06
CA GLU A 91 -8.72 13.92 15.67
C GLU A 91 -8.28 14.65 14.40
N ARG A 92 -6.96 14.97 14.28
CA ARG A 92 -6.44 15.61 13.07
C ARG A 92 -6.53 14.66 11.87
N LEU A 93 -6.31 13.36 12.04
CA LEU A 93 -6.52 12.39 10.98
C LEU A 93 -7.97 12.38 10.48
N VAL A 94 -8.94 12.47 11.39
CA VAL A 94 -10.37 12.59 11.04
C VAL A 94 -10.62 13.85 10.23
N GLU A 95 -10.07 14.99 10.65
CA GLU A 95 -10.21 16.26 9.91
C GLU A 95 -9.61 16.18 8.51
N ILE A 96 -8.42 15.60 8.37
CA ILE A 96 -7.75 15.38 7.06
C ILE A 96 -8.64 14.57 6.13
N MET A 97 -9.26 13.47 6.60
CA MET A 97 -10.15 12.66 5.77
C MET A 97 -11.36 13.47 5.27
N LEU A 98 -11.94 14.31 6.11
CA LEU A 98 -13.06 15.18 5.73
C LEU A 98 -12.62 16.30 4.78
N GLU A 99 -11.49 16.94 5.03
CA GLU A 99 -10.91 17.97 4.17
C GLU A 99 -10.61 17.43 2.76
N LEU A 100 -10.10 16.20 2.64
CA LEU A 100 -9.87 15.55 1.35
C LEU A 100 -11.18 15.26 0.62
N GLN A 101 -12.22 14.79 1.33
CA GLN A 101 -13.55 14.63 0.76
C GLN A 101 -14.12 15.96 0.26
N ASP A 102 -13.99 17.02 1.05
CA ASP A 102 -14.47 18.37 0.68
C ASP A 102 -13.72 18.96 -0.52
N GLN A 103 -12.48 18.51 -0.77
CA GLN A 103 -11.71 18.83 -1.99
C GLN A 103 -12.15 18.01 -3.21
N GLY A 104 -13.09 17.08 -3.06
CA GLY A 104 -13.63 16.27 -4.14
C GLY A 104 -12.90 14.95 -4.38
N ALA A 105 -12.12 14.46 -3.41
CA ALA A 105 -11.46 13.15 -3.54
C ALA A 105 -12.46 12.02 -3.82
N ASN A 106 -12.11 11.09 -4.71
CA ASN A 106 -12.92 9.91 -5.01
C ASN A 106 -12.94 8.88 -3.87
N ASN A 107 -11.93 8.90 -3.01
CA ASN A 107 -11.74 7.99 -1.88
C ASN A 107 -10.76 8.60 -0.87
N ILE A 108 -10.62 7.97 0.30
CA ILE A 108 -9.51 8.20 1.23
C ILE A 108 -8.52 7.04 1.10
N ASN A 109 -7.32 7.32 0.65
CA ASN A 109 -6.28 6.34 0.39
C ASN A 109 -5.21 6.38 1.49
N LEU A 110 -5.19 5.33 2.33
CA LEU A 110 -4.30 5.19 3.48
C LEU A 110 -3.00 4.50 3.04
N VAL A 111 -1.98 5.29 2.66
CA VAL A 111 -0.73 4.77 2.10
C VAL A 111 0.22 4.32 3.20
N THR A 112 0.53 3.02 3.21
CA THR A 112 1.46 2.37 4.18
C THR A 112 1.00 2.54 5.65
N ALA A 113 -0.29 2.32 5.92
CA ALA A 113 -0.88 2.50 7.24
C ALA A 113 -0.72 1.28 8.18
N THR A 114 -0.09 0.19 7.75
CA THR A 114 0.05 -1.10 8.47
C THR A 114 0.42 -0.94 9.94
N HIS A 115 1.39 -0.07 10.25
CA HIS A 115 1.92 0.11 11.59
C HIS A 115 1.05 1.02 12.47
N TYR A 116 0.02 1.64 11.91
CA TYR A 116 -1.01 2.41 12.61
C TYR A 116 -2.39 1.75 12.54
N ALA A 117 -2.48 0.49 12.06
CA ALA A 117 -3.75 -0.21 11.87
C ALA A 117 -4.66 -0.23 13.12
N HIS A 118 -4.10 -0.22 14.33
CA HIS A 118 -4.84 -0.21 15.60
C HIS A 118 -5.58 1.10 15.87
N LEU A 119 -5.15 2.22 15.26
CA LEU A 119 -5.78 3.55 15.42
C LEU A 119 -6.87 3.80 14.36
N LEU A 120 -6.80 3.11 13.21
CA LEU A 120 -7.69 3.35 12.08
C LEU A 120 -9.17 3.12 12.39
N PRO A 121 -9.59 2.05 13.12
CA PRO A 121 -11.01 1.81 13.36
C PRO A 121 -11.71 2.96 14.05
N ALA A 122 -11.10 3.53 15.07
CA ALA A 122 -11.67 4.66 15.79
C ALA A 122 -11.72 5.94 14.93
N ALA A 123 -10.64 6.21 14.17
CA ALA A 123 -10.55 7.38 13.30
C ALA A 123 -11.57 7.31 12.14
N ILE A 124 -11.68 6.15 11.47
CA ILE A 124 -12.63 5.96 10.36
C ILE A 124 -14.08 6.07 10.87
N ALA A 125 -14.39 5.43 12.00
CA ALA A 125 -15.73 5.52 12.61
C ALA A 125 -16.09 6.97 12.98
N ALA A 126 -15.16 7.72 13.55
CA ALA A 126 -15.35 9.14 13.87
C ALA A 126 -15.53 10.00 12.61
N ALA A 127 -14.76 9.76 11.56
CA ALA A 127 -14.91 10.47 10.28
C ALA A 127 -16.28 10.18 9.64
N ARG A 128 -16.71 8.92 9.61
CA ARG A 128 -18.04 8.54 9.10
C ARG A 128 -19.17 9.16 9.92
N ALA A 129 -19.05 9.21 11.25
CA ALA A 129 -20.02 9.90 12.11
C ALA A 129 -20.09 11.41 11.84
N ARG A 130 -19.03 12.01 11.30
CA ARG A 130 -18.95 13.44 10.89
C ARG A 130 -19.25 13.67 9.41
N GLY A 131 -19.68 12.65 8.66
CA GLY A 131 -20.14 12.78 7.28
C GLY A 131 -19.16 12.29 6.20
N LEU A 132 -18.15 11.52 6.52
CA LEU A 132 -17.32 10.84 5.51
C LEU A 132 -18.16 9.77 4.82
N VAL A 133 -18.35 9.87 3.50
CA VAL A 133 -19.15 8.94 2.69
C VAL A 133 -18.36 8.24 1.60
N ILE A 134 -17.19 8.76 1.20
CA ILE A 134 -16.35 8.17 0.17
C ILE A 134 -15.64 6.90 0.67
N PRO A 135 -15.24 5.99 -0.25
CA PRO A 135 -14.58 4.74 0.10
C PRO A 135 -13.24 4.92 0.84
N ILE A 136 -12.90 3.94 1.67
CA ILE A 136 -11.56 3.83 2.27
C ILE A 136 -10.74 2.84 1.44
N VAL A 137 -9.63 3.31 0.88
CA VAL A 137 -8.61 2.52 0.20
C VAL A 137 -7.47 2.24 1.17
N TYR A 138 -7.08 0.98 1.31
CA TYR A 138 -5.92 0.57 2.10
C TYR A 138 -4.78 0.18 1.16
N ASN A 139 -3.83 1.11 0.98
CA ASN A 139 -2.69 0.97 0.08
C ASN A 139 -1.51 0.39 0.85
N THR A 140 -1.23 -0.88 0.59
CA THR A 140 -0.30 -1.66 1.39
C THR A 140 0.76 -2.38 0.55
N SER A 141 1.91 -2.63 1.18
CA SER A 141 2.99 -3.43 0.60
C SER A 141 2.70 -4.93 0.47
N GLY A 142 1.50 -5.39 0.85
CA GLY A 142 1.15 -6.80 0.89
C GLY A 142 1.73 -7.59 2.07
N TYR A 143 2.62 -6.99 2.87
CA TYR A 143 3.19 -7.65 4.05
C TYR A 143 2.30 -7.46 5.28
N GLU A 144 1.12 -8.08 5.22
CA GLU A 144 0.06 -7.96 6.22
C GLU A 144 -0.21 -9.29 6.94
N ARG A 145 -0.59 -9.21 8.21
CA ARG A 145 -1.13 -10.39 8.90
C ARG A 145 -2.58 -10.60 8.48
N ALA A 146 -2.95 -11.83 8.10
CA ALA A 146 -4.33 -12.16 7.79
C ALA A 146 -5.32 -11.78 8.91
N SER A 147 -4.89 -11.88 10.19
CA SER A 147 -5.73 -11.46 11.33
C SER A 147 -5.94 -9.95 11.40
N ALA A 148 -4.94 -9.14 11.01
CA ALA A 148 -5.09 -7.69 10.93
C ALA A 148 -5.97 -7.28 9.74
N VAL A 149 -5.82 -7.94 8.59
CA VAL A 149 -6.71 -7.77 7.43
C VAL A 149 -8.15 -8.07 7.81
N ALA A 150 -8.41 -9.21 8.47
CA ALA A 150 -9.76 -9.59 8.92
C ALA A 150 -10.36 -8.55 9.89
N ALA A 151 -9.55 -7.99 10.79
CA ALA A 151 -9.99 -6.96 11.73
C ALA A 151 -10.32 -5.62 11.09
N LEU A 152 -9.75 -5.33 9.90
CA LEU A 152 -10.03 -4.14 9.10
C LEU A 152 -11.13 -4.36 8.05
N GLY A 153 -11.56 -5.60 7.82
CA GLY A 153 -12.39 -5.99 6.68
C GLY A 153 -13.72 -5.25 6.53
N ASP A 154 -14.33 -4.80 7.62
CA ASP A 154 -15.56 -3.99 7.58
C ASP A 154 -15.33 -2.50 7.33
N LEU A 155 -14.10 -2.03 7.49
CA LEU A 155 -13.73 -0.62 7.41
C LEU A 155 -13.08 -0.25 6.08
N VAL A 156 -12.35 -1.20 5.49
CA VAL A 156 -11.65 -1.02 4.22
C VAL A 156 -12.58 -1.42 3.08
N ASP A 157 -12.81 -0.49 2.18
CA ASP A 157 -13.66 -0.72 1.01
C ASP A 157 -12.84 -1.27 -0.16
N VAL A 158 -11.63 -0.76 -0.36
CA VAL A 158 -10.75 -1.20 -1.45
C VAL A 158 -9.36 -1.56 -0.91
N TRP A 159 -8.92 -2.77 -1.23
CA TRP A 159 -7.56 -3.22 -0.97
C TRP A 159 -6.68 -2.93 -2.19
N LEU A 160 -5.79 -1.96 -2.07
CA LEU A 160 -4.76 -1.65 -3.07
C LEU A 160 -3.45 -2.24 -2.56
N THR A 161 -3.16 -3.48 -2.97
CA THR A 161 -2.08 -4.26 -2.37
C THR A 161 -0.97 -4.58 -3.34
N ASP A 162 0.27 -4.35 -2.93
CA ASP A 162 1.42 -4.85 -3.70
C ASP A 162 1.61 -6.36 -3.48
N PHE A 163 2.10 -7.06 -4.50
CA PHE A 163 2.74 -8.37 -4.37
C PHE A 163 4.15 -8.28 -4.95
N LYS A 164 5.17 -8.15 -4.08
CA LYS A 164 6.50 -7.69 -4.50
C LYS A 164 7.44 -8.80 -4.98
N TYR A 165 7.43 -9.97 -4.33
CA TYR A 165 8.39 -11.05 -4.57
C TYR A 165 7.73 -12.42 -4.44
N SER A 166 8.13 -13.36 -5.31
CA SER A 166 7.87 -14.79 -5.15
C SER A 166 9.05 -15.52 -4.49
N ASP A 167 10.26 -14.96 -4.58
CA ASP A 167 11.48 -15.56 -4.06
C ASP A 167 11.85 -15.01 -2.68
N ALA A 168 12.09 -15.92 -1.72
CA ALA A 168 12.45 -15.59 -0.35
C ALA A 168 13.86 -14.97 -0.22
N GLY A 169 14.78 -15.33 -1.12
CA GLY A 169 16.14 -14.80 -1.16
C GLY A 169 16.12 -13.36 -1.65
N LEU A 170 15.35 -13.10 -2.72
CA LEU A 170 15.13 -11.74 -3.24
C LEU A 170 14.46 -10.86 -2.19
N ALA A 171 13.41 -11.33 -1.54
CA ALA A 171 12.74 -10.61 -0.45
C ALA A 171 13.69 -10.31 0.73
N GLN A 172 14.61 -11.24 1.06
CA GLN A 172 15.61 -11.01 2.09
C GLN A 172 16.63 -9.95 1.68
N SER A 173 17.10 -9.98 0.45
CA SER A 173 18.10 -9.03 -0.03
C SER A 173 17.55 -7.62 -0.19
N LEU A 174 16.29 -7.49 -0.66
CA LEU A 174 15.71 -6.20 -1.04
C LEU A 174 14.80 -5.58 0.04
N SER A 175 14.26 -6.38 0.96
CA SER A 175 13.33 -5.91 2.01
C SER A 175 13.64 -6.47 3.40
N HIS A 176 14.78 -7.16 3.57
CA HIS A 176 15.25 -7.69 4.85
C HIS A 176 14.28 -8.67 5.53
N ILE A 177 13.51 -9.43 4.72
CA ILE A 177 12.56 -10.46 5.18
C ILE A 177 12.55 -11.65 4.24
N LYS A 178 12.48 -12.88 4.80
CA LYS A 178 12.42 -14.11 4.02
C LYS A 178 11.01 -14.63 3.79
N ASP A 179 10.09 -14.28 4.65
CA ASP A 179 8.75 -14.87 4.65
C ASP A 179 7.72 -14.06 3.85
N TYR A 180 8.17 -13.06 3.08
CA TYR A 180 7.29 -12.21 2.28
C TYR A 180 6.33 -13.02 1.40
N PRO A 181 6.77 -13.97 0.56
CA PRO A 181 5.85 -14.66 -0.35
C PRO A 181 4.72 -15.38 0.38
N ARG A 182 5.06 -16.11 1.44
CA ARG A 182 4.07 -16.84 2.27
C ARG A 182 3.09 -15.89 2.95
N VAL A 183 3.59 -14.77 3.46
CA VAL A 183 2.78 -13.75 4.14
C VAL A 183 1.86 -13.05 3.15
N ALA A 184 2.38 -12.64 1.99
CA ALA A 184 1.62 -11.97 0.95
C ALA A 184 0.47 -12.86 0.42
N VAL A 185 0.71 -14.14 0.12
CA VAL A 185 -0.34 -15.10 -0.23
C VAL A 185 -1.42 -15.17 0.84
N SER A 186 -1.04 -15.29 2.13
CA SER A 186 -2.02 -15.37 3.22
C SER A 186 -2.82 -14.07 3.40
N GLY A 187 -2.17 -12.92 3.26
CA GLY A 187 -2.81 -11.61 3.31
C GLY A 187 -3.78 -11.39 2.15
N LEU A 188 -3.32 -11.69 0.93
CA LEU A 188 -4.11 -11.58 -0.30
C LEU A 188 -5.38 -12.44 -0.23
N ALA A 189 -5.23 -13.72 0.14
CA ALA A 189 -6.37 -14.61 0.32
C ALA A 189 -7.37 -14.11 1.38
N GLN A 190 -6.90 -13.43 2.43
CA GLN A 190 -7.80 -12.84 3.41
C GLN A 190 -8.51 -11.59 2.87
N MET A 191 -7.81 -10.71 2.13
CA MET A 191 -8.42 -9.55 1.47
C MET A 191 -9.56 -9.97 0.53
N ALA A 192 -9.31 -10.98 -0.31
CA ALA A 192 -10.34 -11.54 -1.18
C ALA A 192 -11.56 -12.05 -0.41
N ARG A 193 -11.35 -12.80 0.68
CA ARG A 193 -12.46 -13.26 1.54
C ARG A 193 -13.27 -12.12 2.14
N GLU A 194 -12.63 -11.00 2.54
CA GLU A 194 -13.35 -9.85 3.07
C GLU A 194 -14.20 -9.16 1.99
N ILE A 195 -13.68 -9.04 0.76
CA ILE A 195 -14.46 -8.50 -0.37
C ILE A 195 -15.64 -9.42 -0.70
N GLU A 196 -15.43 -10.73 -0.81
CA GLU A 196 -16.50 -11.70 -1.08
C GLU A 196 -17.58 -11.67 0.01
N ARG A 197 -17.19 -11.66 1.29
CA ARG A 197 -18.11 -11.59 2.44
C ARG A 197 -19.00 -10.35 2.38
N ARG A 198 -18.54 -9.25 1.78
CA ARG A 198 -19.28 -8.00 1.63
C ARG A 198 -20.06 -7.91 0.31
N GLY A 199 -20.12 -8.98 -0.48
CA GLY A 199 -20.91 -9.07 -1.73
C GLY A 199 -20.11 -8.85 -3.00
N GLY A 200 -18.79 -9.02 -2.97
CA GLY A 200 -17.90 -8.95 -4.13
C GLY A 200 -17.49 -7.54 -4.53
N GLU A 201 -16.89 -7.43 -5.70
CA GLU A 201 -16.46 -6.16 -6.29
C GLU A 201 -17.66 -5.26 -6.62
N LEU A 202 -17.46 -3.96 -6.50
CA LEU A 202 -18.42 -2.93 -6.87
C LEU A 202 -17.70 -1.76 -7.53
N VAL A 203 -18.00 -1.52 -8.79
CA VAL A 203 -17.54 -0.37 -9.58
C VAL A 203 -18.75 0.45 -9.97
N ASP A 204 -18.69 1.75 -9.91
CA ASP A 204 -19.79 2.63 -10.31
C ASP A 204 -19.81 2.89 -11.83
N ASP A 205 -20.80 3.66 -12.29
CA ASP A 205 -21.00 3.98 -13.72
C ASP A 205 -19.85 4.82 -14.31
N ASP A 206 -19.07 5.51 -13.47
CA ASP A 206 -17.90 6.30 -13.85
C ASP A 206 -16.60 5.46 -13.88
N GLY A 207 -16.69 4.15 -13.58
CA GLY A 207 -15.57 3.24 -13.54
C GLY A 207 -14.75 3.30 -12.25
N LEU A 208 -15.24 3.98 -11.21
CA LEU A 208 -14.57 4.08 -9.92
C LEU A 208 -14.89 2.90 -9.02
N MET A 209 -13.86 2.30 -8.46
CA MET A 209 -14.01 1.18 -7.54
C MET A 209 -14.52 1.65 -6.17
N LYS A 210 -15.72 1.20 -5.80
CA LYS A 210 -16.35 1.47 -4.50
C LYS A 210 -16.11 0.36 -3.49
N ARG A 211 -15.83 -0.84 -3.96
CA ARG A 211 -15.38 -1.99 -3.18
C ARG A 211 -14.65 -2.97 -4.08
N GLY A 212 -13.53 -3.48 -3.63
CA GLY A 212 -12.78 -4.44 -4.43
C GLY A 212 -11.33 -4.57 -4.00
N MET A 213 -10.55 -5.13 -4.90
CA MET A 213 -9.11 -5.30 -4.71
C MET A 213 -8.40 -5.08 -6.04
N ILE A 214 -7.27 -4.38 -5.99
CA ILE A 214 -6.31 -4.30 -7.09
C ILE A 214 -4.98 -4.81 -6.57
N VAL A 215 -4.39 -5.77 -7.26
CA VAL A 215 -3.03 -6.25 -6.95
C VAL A 215 -2.04 -5.50 -7.82
N ARG A 216 -1.01 -4.93 -7.19
CA ARG A 216 0.06 -4.23 -7.90
C ARG A 216 1.36 -5.03 -7.86
N HIS A 217 2.05 -5.06 -8.98
CA HIS A 217 3.38 -5.64 -9.08
C HIS A 217 4.33 -4.69 -9.80
N LEU A 218 5.41 -4.29 -9.12
CA LEU A 218 6.50 -3.52 -9.72
C LEU A 218 7.53 -4.49 -10.30
N VAL A 219 7.69 -4.48 -11.61
CA VAL A 219 8.74 -5.25 -12.28
C VAL A 219 10.10 -4.65 -11.92
N LEU A 220 11.01 -5.50 -11.47
CA LEU A 220 12.38 -5.10 -11.15
C LEU A 220 13.34 -5.56 -12.25
N PRO A 221 14.30 -4.72 -12.67
CA PRO A 221 15.26 -5.08 -13.70
C PRO A 221 16.09 -6.31 -13.29
N GLY A 222 16.30 -7.25 -14.20
CA GLY A 222 16.95 -8.52 -13.96
C GLY A 222 16.10 -9.60 -13.26
N HIS A 223 14.82 -9.28 -12.92
CA HIS A 223 13.97 -10.16 -12.12
C HIS A 223 12.62 -10.50 -12.77
N ALA A 224 12.52 -10.41 -14.10
CA ALA A 224 11.29 -10.74 -14.84
C ALA A 224 10.77 -12.17 -14.55
N ASP A 225 11.67 -13.14 -14.32
CA ASP A 225 11.28 -14.50 -13.92
C ASP A 225 10.59 -14.55 -12.55
N ASP A 226 11.02 -13.71 -11.60
CA ASP A 226 10.35 -13.60 -10.31
C ASP A 226 8.99 -12.92 -10.47
N SER A 227 8.90 -11.90 -11.32
CA SER A 227 7.64 -11.23 -11.67
C SER A 227 6.60 -12.20 -12.25
N CYS A 228 6.98 -13.05 -13.21
CA CYS A 228 6.08 -14.09 -13.73
C CYS A 228 5.59 -15.03 -12.62
N ARG A 229 6.47 -15.50 -11.73
CA ARG A 229 6.07 -16.34 -10.59
C ARG A 229 5.19 -15.60 -9.57
N VAL A 230 5.36 -14.29 -9.42
CA VAL A 230 4.43 -13.47 -8.62
C VAL A 230 3.04 -13.51 -9.22
N LEU A 231 2.90 -13.34 -10.53
CA LEU A 231 1.62 -13.43 -11.23
C LEU A 231 0.99 -14.81 -11.09
N ASP A 232 1.79 -15.89 -11.21
CA ASP A 232 1.33 -17.26 -10.94
C ASP A 232 0.74 -17.39 -9.52
N LEU A 233 1.42 -16.86 -8.50
CA LEU A 233 0.97 -16.90 -7.11
C LEU A 233 -0.32 -16.10 -6.89
N VAL A 234 -0.44 -14.93 -7.51
CA VAL A 234 -1.66 -14.11 -7.46
C VAL A 234 -2.81 -14.89 -8.07
N TRP A 235 -2.65 -15.41 -9.31
CA TRP A 235 -3.66 -16.19 -10.01
C TRP A 235 -4.11 -17.43 -9.22
N GLN A 236 -3.16 -18.19 -8.68
CA GLN A 236 -3.45 -19.38 -7.88
C GLN A 236 -4.15 -19.06 -6.55
N THR A 237 -3.93 -17.86 -6.02
CA THR A 237 -4.47 -17.46 -4.71
C THR A 237 -5.89 -16.89 -4.81
N VAL A 238 -6.15 -16.05 -5.81
CA VAL A 238 -7.39 -15.26 -5.91
C VAL A 238 -8.05 -15.30 -7.29
N GLY A 239 -7.44 -15.95 -8.28
CA GLY A 239 -7.96 -16.03 -9.65
C GLY A 239 -7.86 -14.71 -10.39
N ASP A 240 -8.84 -14.47 -11.26
CA ASP A 240 -8.93 -13.23 -12.04
C ASP A 240 -9.32 -12.06 -11.14
N VAL A 241 -8.37 -11.17 -10.92
CA VAL A 241 -8.49 -9.94 -10.12
C VAL A 241 -7.85 -8.81 -10.91
N PRO A 242 -8.34 -7.57 -10.84
CA PRO A 242 -7.64 -6.44 -11.41
C PRO A 242 -6.18 -6.38 -10.96
N ILE A 243 -5.26 -6.37 -11.94
CA ILE A 243 -3.82 -6.35 -11.69
C ILE A 243 -3.17 -5.14 -12.34
N SER A 244 -2.25 -4.49 -11.62
CA SER A 244 -1.42 -3.40 -12.12
C SER A 244 0.03 -3.85 -12.22
N VAL A 245 0.52 -3.99 -13.44
CA VAL A 245 1.92 -4.35 -13.74
C VAL A 245 2.68 -3.06 -14.03
N MET A 246 3.56 -2.67 -13.12
CA MET A 246 4.25 -1.38 -13.18
C MET A 246 5.69 -1.53 -13.66
N ASN A 247 6.15 -0.61 -14.54
CA ASN A 247 7.54 -0.53 -14.99
C ASN A 247 8.27 0.73 -14.49
N GLN A 248 7.65 1.48 -13.60
CA GLN A 248 8.15 2.76 -13.08
C GLN A 248 9.32 2.65 -12.09
N TYR A 249 10.07 1.54 -12.13
CA TYR A 249 11.27 1.39 -11.32
C TYR A 249 12.33 2.42 -11.69
N THR A 250 12.75 3.22 -10.71
CA THR A 250 13.86 4.16 -10.84
C THR A 250 14.95 3.83 -9.83
N PRO A 251 16.19 3.59 -10.29
CA PRO A 251 17.30 3.38 -9.37
C PRO A 251 17.50 4.60 -8.47
N ASN A 252 17.49 4.41 -7.16
CA ASN A 252 17.92 5.45 -6.23
C ASN A 252 19.47 5.55 -6.17
N ALA A 253 19.99 6.52 -5.43
CA ALA A 253 21.45 6.73 -5.33
C ALA A 253 22.18 5.48 -4.84
N LEU A 254 21.63 4.77 -3.84
CA LEU A 254 22.23 3.56 -3.30
C LEU A 254 22.31 2.44 -4.35
N MET A 255 21.25 2.23 -5.13
CA MET A 255 21.23 1.21 -6.18
C MET A 255 22.21 1.52 -7.30
N ARG A 256 22.34 2.80 -7.68
CA ARG A 256 23.34 3.23 -8.69
C ARG A 256 24.77 3.00 -8.20
N GLU A 257 25.04 3.26 -6.93
CA GLU A 257 26.36 3.06 -6.33
C GLU A 257 26.74 1.58 -6.21
N GLN A 258 25.78 0.74 -5.84
CA GLN A 258 26.00 -0.71 -5.72
C GLN A 258 26.17 -1.40 -7.07
N GLY A 259 25.62 -0.84 -8.15
CA GLY A 259 25.67 -1.43 -9.48
C GLY A 259 24.74 -2.66 -9.62
N GLY A 260 24.97 -3.44 -10.67
CA GLY A 260 24.15 -4.61 -10.98
C GLY A 260 22.82 -4.26 -11.66
N ASP A 261 21.89 -5.20 -11.68
CA ASP A 261 20.63 -5.04 -12.40
C ASP A 261 19.79 -3.87 -11.85
N LEU A 262 19.76 -3.70 -10.54
CA LEU A 262 18.98 -2.61 -9.92
C LEU A 262 19.58 -1.21 -10.12
N ALA A 263 20.73 -1.08 -10.77
CA ALA A 263 21.30 0.23 -11.13
C ALA A 263 20.75 0.80 -12.45
N ARG A 264 19.92 0.05 -13.17
CA ARG A 264 19.29 0.44 -14.44
C ARG A 264 17.75 0.42 -14.34
N ALA A 265 17.09 0.98 -15.33
CA ALA A 265 15.65 0.80 -15.50
C ALA A 265 15.32 -0.62 -16.03
N VAL A 266 14.08 -1.01 -15.94
CA VAL A 266 13.52 -2.22 -16.59
C VAL A 266 13.64 -2.06 -18.09
N THR A 267 14.09 -3.10 -18.80
CA THR A 267 14.08 -3.06 -20.28
C THR A 267 12.68 -3.35 -20.80
N ARG A 268 12.47 -2.96 -22.06
CA ARG A 268 11.21 -3.22 -22.73
C ARG A 268 10.93 -4.74 -22.82
N GLU A 269 11.94 -5.54 -23.14
CA GLU A 269 11.82 -6.99 -23.27
C GLU A 269 11.48 -7.65 -21.90
N GLU A 270 12.08 -7.17 -20.81
CA GLU A 270 11.76 -7.65 -19.45
C GLU A 270 10.29 -7.34 -19.11
N TYR A 271 9.82 -6.14 -19.45
CA TYR A 271 8.47 -5.72 -19.15
C TYR A 271 7.42 -6.42 -20.00
N GLU A 272 7.61 -6.45 -21.33
CA GLU A 272 6.71 -7.14 -22.27
C GLU A 272 6.56 -8.62 -21.92
N ARG A 273 7.64 -9.30 -21.54
CA ARG A 273 7.59 -10.68 -21.09
C ARG A 273 6.66 -10.89 -19.88
N VAL A 274 6.63 -9.96 -18.94
CA VAL A 274 5.75 -10.04 -17.76
C VAL A 274 4.30 -9.75 -18.15
N LEU A 275 4.05 -8.82 -19.07
CA LEU A 275 2.72 -8.53 -19.60
C LEU A 275 2.16 -9.72 -20.38
N ASP A 276 2.96 -10.32 -21.28
CA ASP A 276 2.58 -11.52 -22.06
C ASP A 276 2.21 -12.67 -21.10
N HIS A 277 2.98 -12.86 -20.02
CA HIS A 277 2.69 -13.89 -19.03
C HIS A 277 1.37 -13.62 -18.27
N ALA A 278 1.05 -12.36 -17.97
CA ALA A 278 -0.23 -11.99 -17.37
C ALA A 278 -1.42 -12.28 -18.28
N ASP A 279 -1.26 -11.99 -19.59
CA ASP A 279 -2.26 -12.29 -20.63
C ASP A 279 -2.45 -13.80 -20.78
N ASP A 280 -1.37 -14.57 -20.85
CA ASP A 280 -1.37 -16.05 -20.93
C ASP A 280 -2.06 -16.70 -19.72
N LEU A 281 -1.96 -16.11 -18.51
CA LEU A 281 -2.69 -16.55 -17.32
C LEU A 281 -4.20 -16.26 -17.40
N GLY A 282 -4.62 -15.27 -18.20
CA GLY A 282 -6.01 -14.91 -18.41
C GLY A 282 -6.54 -13.78 -17.53
N PHE A 283 -5.68 -12.90 -17.00
CA PHE A 283 -6.14 -11.69 -16.33
C PHE A 283 -6.96 -10.81 -17.27
N THR A 284 -8.24 -10.57 -16.95
CA THR A 284 -9.15 -9.82 -17.81
C THR A 284 -9.07 -8.30 -17.64
N THR A 285 -8.65 -7.86 -16.47
CA THR A 285 -8.44 -6.44 -16.15
C THR A 285 -6.99 -6.20 -15.76
N MET A 286 -6.23 -5.61 -16.67
CA MET A 286 -4.81 -5.32 -16.46
C MET A 286 -4.53 -3.84 -16.72
N PHE A 287 -3.88 -3.20 -15.75
CA PHE A 287 -3.32 -1.86 -15.89
C PHE A 287 -1.82 -1.98 -16.13
N TRP A 288 -1.33 -1.26 -17.15
CA TRP A 288 0.10 -1.23 -17.49
C TRP A 288 0.52 0.19 -17.86
N GLN A 289 1.82 0.42 -17.94
CA GLN A 289 2.40 1.73 -18.25
C GLN A 289 3.10 1.68 -19.60
N GLU A 290 2.75 2.59 -20.50
CA GLU A 290 3.44 2.75 -21.77
C GLU A 290 4.73 3.56 -21.58
N GLY A 291 5.81 3.16 -22.30
CA GLY A 291 6.96 3.98 -22.59
C GLY A 291 7.99 4.18 -21.48
N GLY A 292 8.02 3.40 -20.40
CA GLY A 292 9.06 3.52 -19.36
C GLY A 292 9.09 4.89 -18.69
N ALA A 293 7.95 5.54 -18.63
CA ALA A 293 7.78 6.88 -18.09
C ALA A 293 7.99 6.86 -16.58
N VAL A 294 9.21 7.15 -16.17
CA VAL A 294 9.47 7.64 -14.83
C VAL A 294 9.18 9.15 -14.87
N ASP A 295 7.92 9.50 -14.73
CA ASP A 295 7.55 10.87 -14.47
C ASP A 295 7.66 11.14 -12.96
N GLU A 296 8.25 12.27 -12.59
CA GLU A 296 8.35 12.71 -11.18
C GLU A 296 6.98 12.81 -10.51
N GLY A 297 5.89 12.88 -11.29
CA GLY A 297 4.51 12.93 -10.81
C GLY A 297 4.02 11.69 -10.05
N PHE A 298 4.61 10.51 -10.28
CA PHE A 298 4.22 9.27 -9.58
C PHE A 298 4.66 9.25 -8.10
N THR A 299 5.69 10.02 -7.74
CA THR A 299 6.13 10.17 -6.35
C THR A 299 5.99 11.64 -5.97
N PRO A 300 4.99 12.00 -5.15
CA PRO A 300 4.81 13.40 -4.77
C PRO A 300 5.93 13.88 -3.86
N ALA A 301 6.22 15.18 -3.90
CA ALA A 301 7.10 15.78 -2.90
C ALA A 301 6.52 15.62 -1.49
N PHE A 302 7.33 15.12 -0.56
CA PHE A 302 6.93 15.05 0.84
C PHE A 302 7.27 16.37 1.53
N ASP A 303 6.30 17.27 1.59
CA ASP A 303 6.45 18.67 2.04
C ASP A 303 5.46 19.04 3.16
N THR A 304 4.83 18.03 3.76
CA THR A 304 3.80 18.17 4.81
C THR A 304 2.52 18.90 4.36
N THR A 305 2.30 19.06 3.05
CA THR A 305 1.04 19.63 2.52
C THR A 305 -0.15 18.88 3.12
N GLY A 306 -1.16 19.63 3.60
CA GLY A 306 -2.41 19.12 4.15
C GLY A 306 -2.32 18.44 5.51
N VAL A 307 -1.12 18.32 6.12
CA VAL A 307 -0.95 17.64 7.40
C VAL A 307 -1.42 18.50 8.58
N LEU A 308 -1.02 19.78 8.61
CA LEU A 308 -1.50 20.73 9.61
C LEU A 308 -2.74 21.48 9.11
N THR A 309 -3.55 21.95 10.04
CA THR A 309 -4.64 22.86 9.70
C THR A 309 -4.07 24.14 9.09
N SER A 310 -4.61 24.55 7.94
CA SER A 310 -4.32 25.89 7.43
C SER A 310 -4.73 26.90 8.48
N ALA A 311 -3.79 27.73 8.93
CA ALA A 311 -4.14 28.85 9.80
C ALA A 311 -5.19 29.69 9.07
N LYS A 312 -6.39 29.79 9.66
CA LYS A 312 -7.47 30.65 9.15
C LYS A 312 -7.05 32.11 9.24
#